data_aa7011578087f8c26ae20c439e29a5b6
#
_entry.id   aa7011578087f8c26ae20c439e29a5b6
#
_cell.length_a   1.000
_cell.length_b   1.000
_cell.length_c   1.000
_cell.angle_alpha   90.00
_cell.angle_beta   90.00
_cell.angle_gamma   90.00
#
_symmetry.space_group_name_H-M   'P 1'
#
loop_
_entity.id
_entity.type
_entity.pdbx_description
1 polymer ?
#
loop_
_entity_poly.entity_id
_entity_poly.type
_entity_poly.pdbx_seq_one_letter_code
_entity_poly.pdbx_strand_id
1 'polypeptide(L)'
;MQYLSRFNTFIEKWMPLVTPLCLIIGVVFSAWLGRFAPLVPWLFAFMTFAGSLGSGFRDMKKIAMHPVPLIVVMLILHIVVPLTAFLVGSLIFDDPLLVTGIVLEFIVPTGIVSLVWVNIYHGNSALTLSIILIDTLAAPFLVPFSLHVLMGSAVEISVAGMMKDLVLMIAVPALLAMTLNHATRGRVKHTLSPKLAPLSKIGLILVVIINSTKVAPFFSQMTPTLLLVTLVIFLLAVSGFIWGFLASKIFREKGDGRSP
;
A
#
# COMPACT_ATOMS: atom_id res chain seq x y z
N MET A 1 16.99 14.91 19.10
CA MET A 1 15.69 14.90 18.39
C MET A 1 15.70 15.76 17.11
N GLN A 2 16.27 16.96 17.11
CA GLN A 2 16.31 17.84 15.91
C GLN A 2 17.00 17.20 14.70
N TYR A 3 18.11 16.45 14.89
CA TYR A 3 18.81 15.78 13.78
C TYR A 3 17.95 14.69 13.13
N LEU A 4 17.25 13.87 13.92
CA LEU A 4 16.35 12.83 13.43
C LEU A 4 15.16 13.41 12.66
N SER A 5 14.60 14.52 13.14
CA SER A 5 13.52 15.23 12.45
C SER A 5 13.99 15.83 11.12
N ARG A 6 15.18 16.49 11.10
CA ARG A 6 15.75 17.02 9.86
C ARG A 6 16.06 15.92 8.84
N PHE A 7 16.63 14.80 9.30
CA PHE A 7 16.89 13.64 8.45
C PHE A 7 15.59 13.04 7.88
N ASN A 8 14.58 12.93 8.72
CA ASN A 8 13.25 12.45 8.30
C ASN A 8 12.63 13.32 7.20
N THR A 9 12.65 14.66 7.39
CA THR A 9 12.16 15.62 6.40
C THR A 9 13.01 15.63 5.12
N PHE A 10 14.32 15.45 5.26
CA PHE A 10 15.22 15.37 4.10
C PHE A 10 14.90 14.15 3.24
N ILE A 11 14.79 12.95 3.84
CA ILE A 11 14.43 11.73 3.11
C ILE A 11 13.05 11.90 2.44
N GLU A 12 12.04 12.44 3.13
CA GLU A 12 10.70 12.67 2.56
C GLU A 12 10.76 13.54 1.31
N LYS A 13 11.50 14.63 1.37
CA LYS A 13 11.64 15.55 0.24
C LYS A 13 12.29 14.90 -0.97
N TRP A 14 13.28 14.03 -0.75
CA TRP A 14 14.06 13.39 -1.82
C TRP A 14 13.53 12.00 -2.20
N MET A 15 12.48 11.50 -1.54
CA MET A 15 11.90 10.17 -1.80
C MET A 15 11.56 9.93 -3.28
N PRO A 16 11.00 10.90 -4.02
CA PRO A 16 10.71 10.72 -5.45
C PRO A 16 11.96 10.44 -6.31
N LEU A 17 13.14 10.89 -5.88
CA LEU A 17 14.41 10.59 -6.55
C LEU A 17 15.11 9.36 -5.95
N VAL A 18 15.01 9.18 -4.65
CA VAL A 18 15.64 8.04 -3.95
C VAL A 18 15.04 6.73 -4.41
N THR A 19 13.71 6.64 -4.61
CA THR A 19 13.04 5.39 -5.01
C THR A 19 13.52 4.88 -6.38
N PRO A 20 13.57 5.67 -7.47
CA PRO A 20 14.16 5.23 -8.73
C PRO A 20 15.64 4.85 -8.63
N LEU A 21 16.43 5.58 -7.84
CA LEU A 21 17.84 5.24 -7.60
C LEU A 21 17.98 3.89 -6.89
N CYS A 22 17.14 3.61 -5.89
CA CYS A 22 17.11 2.31 -5.21
C CYS A 22 16.80 1.17 -6.17
N LEU A 23 15.86 1.38 -7.10
CA LEU A 23 15.52 0.42 -8.14
C LEU A 23 16.74 0.14 -9.02
N ILE A 24 17.42 1.17 -9.51
CA ILE A 24 18.64 1.03 -10.33
C ILE A 24 19.73 0.27 -9.55
N ILE A 25 19.98 0.63 -8.29
CA ILE A 25 20.95 -0.05 -7.43
C ILE A 25 20.59 -1.53 -7.27
N GLY A 26 19.34 -1.85 -7.00
CA GLY A 26 18.86 -3.22 -6.84
C GLY A 26 19.04 -4.06 -8.11
N VAL A 27 18.77 -3.48 -9.28
CA VAL A 27 18.95 -4.16 -10.57
C VAL A 27 20.44 -4.36 -10.87
N VAL A 28 21.27 -3.34 -10.76
CA VAL A 28 22.72 -3.40 -11.08
C VAL A 28 23.46 -4.38 -10.16
N PHE A 29 23.15 -4.37 -8.86
CA PHE A 29 23.80 -5.22 -7.86
C PHE A 29 22.98 -6.47 -7.51
N SER A 30 22.10 -6.93 -8.41
CA SER A 30 21.15 -8.01 -8.17
C SER A 30 21.80 -9.30 -7.69
N ALA A 31 22.93 -9.71 -8.27
CA ALA A 31 23.67 -10.92 -7.90
C ALA A 31 24.12 -10.94 -6.43
N TRP A 32 24.43 -9.78 -5.87
CA TRP A 32 24.89 -9.66 -4.48
C TRP A 32 23.76 -9.37 -3.50
N LEU A 33 22.83 -8.50 -3.87
CA LEU A 33 21.75 -8.02 -2.99
C LEU A 33 20.60 -9.01 -2.89
N GLY A 34 20.39 -9.88 -3.89
CA GLY A 34 19.32 -10.89 -3.89
C GLY A 34 19.38 -11.87 -2.72
N ARG A 35 20.56 -12.12 -2.15
CA ARG A 35 20.75 -12.96 -0.97
C ARG A 35 20.06 -12.42 0.30
N PHE A 36 19.74 -11.14 0.32
CA PHE A 36 19.04 -10.50 1.43
C PHE A 36 17.51 -10.57 1.31
N ALA A 37 16.96 -11.18 0.26
CA ALA A 37 15.52 -11.34 0.08
C ALA A 37 14.77 -11.92 1.30
N PRO A 38 15.33 -12.86 2.10
CA PRO A 38 14.68 -13.36 3.32
C PRO A 38 14.47 -12.30 4.42
N LEU A 39 15.17 -11.16 4.36
CA LEU A 39 14.98 -10.05 5.32
C LEU A 39 13.78 -9.17 4.99
N VAL A 40 13.27 -9.22 3.75
CA VAL A 40 12.19 -8.35 3.28
C VAL A 40 10.93 -8.47 4.14
N PRO A 41 10.41 -9.66 4.49
CA PRO A 41 9.25 -9.79 5.37
C PRO A 41 9.45 -9.12 6.74
N TRP A 42 10.63 -9.24 7.33
CA TRP A 42 10.95 -8.65 8.64
C TRP A 42 11.06 -7.12 8.58
N LEU A 43 11.63 -6.61 7.49
CA LEU A 43 11.65 -5.15 7.24
C LEU A 43 10.23 -4.61 7.08
N PHE A 44 9.36 -5.30 6.34
CA PHE A 44 7.94 -4.94 6.23
C PHE A 44 7.24 -4.97 7.58
N ALA A 45 7.42 -6.03 8.38
CA ALA A 45 6.83 -6.13 9.71
C ALA A 45 7.28 -4.99 10.62
N PHE A 46 8.57 -4.65 10.59
CA PHE A 46 9.11 -3.50 11.32
C PHE A 46 8.51 -2.16 10.85
N MET A 47 8.42 -1.97 9.54
CA MET A 47 7.85 -0.75 8.95
C MET A 47 6.38 -0.60 9.31
N THR A 48 5.61 -1.69 9.24
CA THR A 48 4.20 -1.73 9.61
C THR A 48 4.02 -1.42 11.10
N PHE A 49 4.84 -2.01 11.97
CA PHE A 49 4.85 -1.70 13.39
C PHE A 49 5.14 -0.21 13.64
N ALA A 50 6.21 0.32 13.06
CA ALA A 50 6.63 1.71 13.24
C ALA A 50 5.56 2.70 12.74
N GLY A 51 4.96 2.43 11.57
CA GLY A 51 3.91 3.25 10.98
C GLY A 51 2.60 3.23 11.79
N SER A 52 2.26 2.08 12.39
CA SER A 52 1.02 1.91 13.16
C SER A 52 1.09 2.44 14.59
N LEU A 53 2.27 2.79 15.12
CA LEU A 53 2.43 3.36 16.48
C LEU A 53 1.70 4.69 16.68
N GLY A 54 1.49 5.45 15.60
CA GLY A 54 0.75 6.71 15.62
C GLY A 54 -0.77 6.55 15.68
N SER A 55 -1.26 5.34 15.49
CA SER A 55 -2.68 4.99 15.31
C SER A 55 -3.22 4.23 16.51
N GLY A 56 -4.50 4.35 16.80
CA GLY A 56 -5.12 3.66 17.93
C GLY A 56 -6.52 3.12 17.61
N PHE A 57 -7.01 2.19 18.45
CA PHE A 57 -8.36 1.64 18.33
C PHE A 57 -9.47 2.71 18.41
N ARG A 58 -9.20 3.85 19.07
CA ARG A 58 -10.13 4.99 19.10
C ARG A 58 -10.32 5.64 17.73
N ASP A 59 -9.28 5.63 16.90
CA ASP A 59 -9.34 6.18 15.54
C ASP A 59 -10.23 5.28 14.68
N MET A 60 -10.16 3.96 14.84
CA MET A 60 -11.05 3.01 14.19
C MET A 60 -12.52 3.21 14.61
N LYS A 61 -12.79 3.46 15.91
CA LYS A 61 -14.16 3.67 16.41
C LYS A 61 -14.81 4.92 15.82
N LYS A 62 -14.06 6.00 15.62
CA LYS A 62 -14.58 7.24 15.02
C LYS A 62 -15.12 7.04 13.60
N ILE A 63 -14.58 6.07 12.87
CA ILE A 63 -14.97 5.78 11.48
C ILE A 63 -16.22 4.94 11.44
N ALA A 64 -16.40 4.04 12.40
CA ALA A 64 -17.65 3.28 12.52
C ALA A 64 -18.87 4.22 12.61
N MET A 65 -18.65 5.50 12.97
CA MET A 65 -19.70 6.53 13.00
C MET A 65 -19.98 7.16 11.62
N HIS A 66 -19.13 6.94 10.62
CA HIS A 66 -19.32 7.42 9.25
C HIS A 66 -19.09 6.26 8.26
N PRO A 67 -19.95 5.22 8.28
CA PRO A 67 -19.68 3.97 7.55
C PRO A 67 -19.77 4.15 6.02
N VAL A 68 -20.58 5.07 5.52
CA VAL A 68 -20.85 5.21 4.08
C VAL A 68 -19.59 5.57 3.29
N PRO A 69 -18.80 6.61 3.63
CA PRO A 69 -17.56 6.89 2.92
C PRO A 69 -16.55 5.73 2.99
N LEU A 70 -16.43 5.08 4.15
CA LEU A 70 -15.57 3.91 4.32
C LEU A 70 -15.96 2.78 3.37
N ILE A 71 -17.25 2.38 3.40
CA ILE A 71 -17.75 1.28 2.57
C ILE A 71 -17.53 1.57 1.09
N VAL A 72 -17.84 2.78 0.63
CA VAL A 72 -17.68 3.14 -0.80
C VAL A 72 -16.21 3.11 -1.21
N VAL A 73 -15.30 3.65 -0.39
CA VAL A 73 -13.87 3.59 -0.70
C VAL A 73 -13.37 2.15 -0.72
N MET A 74 -13.76 1.32 0.26
CA MET A 74 -13.39 -0.10 0.30
C MET A 74 -13.94 -0.88 -0.91
N LEU A 75 -15.17 -0.61 -1.34
CA LEU A 75 -15.74 -1.21 -2.55
C LEU A 75 -14.97 -0.81 -3.80
N ILE A 76 -14.57 0.45 -3.92
CA ILE A 76 -13.77 0.92 -5.05
C ILE A 76 -12.40 0.23 -5.05
N LEU A 77 -11.70 0.22 -3.91
CA LEU A 77 -10.35 -0.32 -3.81
C LEU A 77 -10.30 -1.84 -3.99
N HIS A 78 -11.27 -2.58 -3.46
CA HIS A 78 -11.21 -4.05 -3.44
C HIS A 78 -12.14 -4.75 -4.44
N ILE A 79 -13.03 -4.02 -5.10
CA ILE A 79 -13.92 -4.58 -6.12
C ILE A 79 -13.75 -3.85 -7.46
N VAL A 80 -14.01 -2.54 -7.52
CA VAL A 80 -14.07 -1.82 -8.79
C VAL A 80 -12.70 -1.79 -9.47
N VAL A 81 -11.66 -1.40 -8.73
CA VAL A 81 -10.30 -1.25 -9.29
C VAL A 81 -9.69 -2.61 -9.66
N PRO A 82 -9.69 -3.66 -8.81
CA PRO A 82 -9.20 -4.98 -9.19
C PRO A 82 -10.00 -5.63 -10.34
N LEU A 83 -11.31 -5.47 -10.36
CA LEU A 83 -12.14 -5.97 -11.45
C LEU A 83 -11.82 -5.25 -12.77
N THR A 84 -11.61 -3.94 -12.73
CA THR A 84 -11.18 -3.16 -13.90
C THR A 84 -9.82 -3.64 -14.40
N ALA A 85 -8.87 -3.86 -13.48
CA ALA A 85 -7.54 -4.39 -13.79
C ALA A 85 -7.61 -5.79 -14.40
N PHE A 86 -8.46 -6.66 -13.86
CA PHE A 86 -8.71 -8.00 -14.39
C PHE A 86 -9.30 -7.97 -15.80
N LEU A 87 -10.37 -7.19 -16.00
CA LEU A 87 -11.05 -7.09 -17.29
C LEU A 87 -10.13 -6.51 -18.38
N VAL A 88 -9.44 -5.42 -18.08
CA VAL A 88 -8.50 -4.79 -19.02
C VAL A 88 -7.31 -5.72 -19.29
N GLY A 89 -6.75 -6.32 -18.26
CA GLY A 89 -5.66 -7.27 -18.40
C GLY A 89 -6.02 -8.47 -19.26
N SER A 90 -7.17 -9.11 -18.99
CA SER A 90 -7.66 -10.27 -19.75
C SER A 90 -8.09 -9.96 -21.18
N LEU A 91 -8.44 -8.71 -21.48
CA LEU A 91 -8.74 -8.29 -22.86
C LEU A 91 -7.49 -8.04 -23.71
N ILE A 92 -6.37 -7.70 -23.08
CA ILE A 92 -5.14 -7.30 -23.78
C ILE A 92 -4.10 -8.44 -23.80
N PHE A 93 -4.07 -9.27 -22.75
CA PHE A 93 -3.05 -10.31 -22.57
C PHE A 93 -3.67 -11.69 -22.44
N ASP A 94 -3.14 -12.64 -23.23
CA ASP A 94 -3.54 -14.05 -23.17
C ASP A 94 -2.82 -14.81 -22.04
N ASP A 95 -1.71 -14.27 -21.50
CA ASP A 95 -0.93 -14.91 -20.45
C ASP A 95 -1.55 -14.64 -19.06
N PRO A 96 -2.09 -15.68 -18.39
CA PRO A 96 -2.70 -15.53 -17.07
C PRO A 96 -1.73 -15.00 -16.00
N LEU A 97 -0.41 -15.25 -16.14
CA LEU A 97 0.58 -14.75 -15.17
C LEU A 97 0.75 -13.24 -15.27
N LEU A 98 0.73 -12.69 -16.51
CA LEU A 98 0.76 -11.25 -16.72
C LEU A 98 -0.51 -10.59 -16.15
N VAL A 99 -1.67 -11.17 -16.42
CA VAL A 99 -2.95 -10.67 -15.88
C VAL A 99 -2.95 -10.71 -14.35
N THR A 100 -2.45 -11.81 -13.75
CA THR A 100 -2.30 -11.93 -12.30
C THR A 100 -1.39 -10.83 -11.73
N GLY A 101 -0.26 -10.55 -12.39
CA GLY A 101 0.64 -9.46 -12.00
C GLY A 101 -0.04 -8.09 -12.03
N ILE A 102 -0.83 -7.81 -13.08
CA ILE A 102 -1.60 -6.57 -13.20
C ILE A 102 -2.65 -6.47 -12.08
N VAL A 103 -3.41 -7.54 -11.83
CA VAL A 103 -4.40 -7.57 -10.76
C VAL A 103 -3.75 -7.38 -9.39
N LEU A 104 -2.60 -8.03 -9.13
CA LEU A 104 -1.85 -7.87 -7.89
C LEU A 104 -1.42 -6.43 -7.62
N GLU A 105 -1.02 -5.67 -8.64
CA GLU A 105 -0.64 -4.26 -8.49
C GLU A 105 -1.80 -3.41 -7.95
N PHE A 106 -3.04 -3.71 -8.31
CA PHE A 106 -4.21 -2.92 -7.98
C PHE A 106 -5.06 -3.45 -6.80
N ILE A 107 -4.70 -4.62 -6.27
CA ILE A 107 -5.41 -5.25 -5.14
C ILE A 107 -4.75 -4.93 -3.78
N VAL A 108 -3.52 -4.41 -3.80
CA VAL A 108 -2.76 -4.09 -2.59
C VAL A 108 -3.42 -2.98 -1.77
N PRO A 109 -3.27 -3.01 -0.43
CA PRO A 109 -3.88 -2.01 0.43
C PRO A 109 -3.31 -0.61 0.22
N THR A 110 -4.14 0.38 0.53
CA THR A 110 -3.79 1.80 0.40
C THR A 110 -2.61 2.19 1.29
N GLY A 111 -1.58 2.76 0.69
CA GLY A 111 -0.38 3.20 1.41
C GLY A 111 -0.59 4.50 2.19
N ILE A 112 0.18 4.69 3.27
CA ILE A 112 0.16 5.90 4.11
C ILE A 112 0.51 7.19 3.32
N VAL A 113 1.12 7.06 2.15
CA VAL A 113 1.43 8.19 1.25
C VAL A 113 0.16 8.92 0.80
N SER A 114 -0.98 8.22 0.71
CA SER A 114 -2.27 8.85 0.39
C SER A 114 -2.67 9.91 1.43
N LEU A 115 -2.31 9.72 2.70
CA LEU A 115 -2.55 10.71 3.76
C LEU A 115 -1.78 12.01 3.53
N VAL A 116 -0.58 11.93 2.97
CA VAL A 116 0.22 13.13 2.65
C VAL A 116 -0.50 13.98 1.61
N TRP A 117 -1.02 13.35 0.54
CA TRP A 117 -1.79 14.05 -0.49
C TRP A 117 -3.08 14.66 0.06
N VAL A 118 -3.82 13.91 0.89
CA VAL A 118 -5.03 14.41 1.54
C VAL A 118 -4.74 15.63 2.41
N ASN A 119 -3.63 15.63 3.13
CA ASN A 119 -3.21 16.80 3.93
C ASN A 119 -2.85 18.01 3.05
N ILE A 120 -2.16 17.80 1.94
CA ILE A 120 -1.80 18.86 1.00
C ILE A 120 -3.05 19.52 0.41
N TYR A 121 -4.07 18.72 0.08
CA TYR A 121 -5.34 19.22 -0.49
C TYR A 121 -6.41 19.55 0.57
N HIS A 122 -6.03 19.64 1.84
CA HIS A 122 -6.92 19.98 2.97
C HIS A 122 -8.14 19.05 3.10
N GLY A 123 -7.99 17.77 2.73
CA GLY A 123 -9.03 16.75 2.88
C GLY A 123 -9.18 16.25 4.32
N ASN A 124 -10.10 15.32 4.53
CA ASN A 124 -10.35 14.75 5.85
C ASN A 124 -9.30 13.69 6.23
N SER A 125 -8.22 14.15 6.88
CA SER A 125 -7.09 13.30 7.30
C SER A 125 -7.50 12.22 8.30
N ALA A 126 -8.49 12.49 9.16
CA ALA A 126 -8.96 11.52 10.14
C ALA A 126 -9.68 10.35 9.46
N LEU A 127 -10.54 10.64 8.50
CA LEU A 127 -11.21 9.62 7.68
C LEU A 127 -10.19 8.80 6.88
N THR A 128 -9.25 9.47 6.21
CA THR A 128 -8.22 8.80 5.40
C THR A 128 -7.35 7.87 6.21
N LEU A 129 -6.81 8.34 7.35
CA LEU A 129 -6.00 7.51 8.24
C LEU A 129 -6.75 6.25 8.66
N SER A 130 -7.98 6.40 8.83
CA SER A 130 -8.86 5.36 9.32
C SER A 130 -9.19 4.33 8.24
N ILE A 131 -9.42 4.78 7.02
CA ILE A 131 -9.55 3.89 5.85
C ILE A 131 -8.25 3.09 5.70
N ILE A 132 -7.10 3.75 5.74
CA ILE A 132 -5.79 3.09 5.65
C ILE A 132 -5.63 2.01 6.73
N LEU A 133 -6.02 2.28 7.97
CA LEU A 133 -5.92 1.31 9.06
C LEU A 133 -6.81 0.07 8.85
N ILE A 134 -8.08 0.30 8.48
CA ILE A 134 -9.02 -0.80 8.24
C ILE A 134 -8.56 -1.61 7.04
N ASP A 135 -8.19 -0.93 5.96
CA ASP A 135 -7.69 -1.54 4.74
C ASP A 135 -6.44 -2.39 5.02
N THR A 136 -5.46 -1.84 5.73
CA THR A 136 -4.24 -2.55 6.14
C THR A 136 -4.53 -3.79 6.96
N LEU A 137 -5.47 -3.73 7.90
CA LEU A 137 -5.85 -4.88 8.73
C LEU A 137 -6.70 -5.91 7.99
N ALA A 138 -7.50 -5.47 7.01
CA ALA A 138 -8.33 -6.33 6.19
C ALA A 138 -7.54 -6.99 5.04
N ALA A 139 -6.46 -6.37 4.58
CA ALA A 139 -5.66 -6.80 3.43
C ALA A 139 -5.20 -8.27 3.49
N PRO A 140 -4.75 -8.84 4.63
CA PRO A 140 -4.36 -10.25 4.71
C PRO A 140 -5.46 -11.24 4.32
N PHE A 141 -6.71 -10.81 4.37
CA PHE A 141 -7.88 -11.60 3.99
C PHE A 141 -8.41 -11.18 2.62
N LEU A 142 -8.58 -9.88 2.39
CA LEU A 142 -9.17 -9.35 1.17
C LEU A 142 -8.29 -9.61 -0.05
N VAL A 143 -6.96 -9.41 0.05
CA VAL A 143 -6.04 -9.57 -1.08
C VAL A 143 -6.01 -11.03 -1.58
N PRO A 144 -5.73 -12.05 -0.74
CA PRO A 144 -5.71 -13.43 -1.21
C PRO A 144 -7.08 -13.92 -1.69
N PHE A 145 -8.16 -13.50 -1.01
CA PHE A 145 -9.52 -13.86 -1.40
C PHE A 145 -9.90 -13.29 -2.78
N SER A 146 -9.69 -11.99 -2.99
CA SER A 146 -10.00 -11.35 -4.28
C SER A 146 -9.15 -11.90 -5.40
N LEU A 147 -7.86 -12.17 -5.15
CA LEU A 147 -6.99 -12.79 -6.12
C LEU A 147 -7.45 -14.20 -6.48
N HIS A 148 -7.86 -15.00 -5.49
CA HIS A 148 -8.42 -16.33 -5.73
C HIS A 148 -9.71 -16.28 -6.55
N VAL A 149 -10.61 -15.34 -6.24
CA VAL A 149 -11.88 -15.18 -6.97
C VAL A 149 -11.63 -14.77 -8.43
N LEU A 150 -10.69 -13.86 -8.67
CA LEU A 150 -10.43 -13.34 -10.02
C LEU A 150 -9.55 -14.27 -10.86
N MET A 151 -8.55 -14.93 -10.26
CA MET A 151 -7.49 -15.65 -10.96
C MET A 151 -7.39 -17.12 -10.59
N GLY A 152 -8.10 -17.59 -9.58
CA GLY A 152 -7.93 -18.94 -9.02
C GLY A 152 -8.22 -20.11 -9.98
N SER A 153 -8.93 -19.84 -11.08
CA SER A 153 -9.14 -20.85 -12.15
C SER A 153 -8.00 -20.91 -13.17
N ALA A 154 -7.17 -19.85 -13.24
CA ALA A 154 -6.14 -19.70 -14.25
C ALA A 154 -4.71 -19.88 -13.68
N VAL A 155 -4.53 -19.67 -12.38
CA VAL A 155 -3.23 -19.75 -11.71
C VAL A 155 -3.40 -20.43 -10.34
N GLU A 156 -2.54 -21.39 -10.02
CA GLU A 156 -2.50 -22.02 -8.69
C GLU A 156 -2.00 -21.02 -7.65
N ILE A 157 -2.89 -20.59 -6.77
CA ILE A 157 -2.61 -19.60 -5.72
C ILE A 157 -2.77 -20.27 -4.35
N SER A 158 -1.69 -20.28 -3.58
CA SER A 158 -1.75 -20.70 -2.17
C SER A 158 -2.36 -19.62 -1.30
N VAL A 159 -3.70 -19.52 -1.28
CA VAL A 159 -4.45 -18.53 -0.49
C VAL A 159 -4.03 -18.56 0.98
N ALA A 160 -3.98 -19.74 1.58
CA ALA A 160 -3.60 -19.89 2.99
C ALA A 160 -2.15 -19.46 3.27
N GLY A 161 -1.21 -19.78 2.36
CA GLY A 161 0.17 -19.32 2.46
C GLY A 161 0.27 -17.80 2.40
N MET A 162 -0.37 -17.19 1.41
CA MET A 162 -0.40 -15.74 1.23
C MET A 162 -1.05 -15.03 2.42
N MET A 163 -2.18 -15.54 2.92
CA MET A 163 -2.84 -15.02 4.12
C MET A 163 -1.90 -15.05 5.34
N LYS A 164 -1.24 -16.18 5.58
CA LYS A 164 -0.30 -16.33 6.69
C LYS A 164 0.83 -15.31 6.62
N ASP A 165 1.43 -15.15 5.46
CA ASP A 165 2.55 -14.22 5.26
C ASP A 165 2.10 -12.77 5.48
N LEU A 166 0.98 -12.38 4.91
CA LEU A 166 0.42 -11.04 5.09
C LEU A 166 -0.02 -10.77 6.54
N VAL A 167 -0.60 -11.77 7.23
CA VAL A 167 -0.92 -11.65 8.67
C VAL A 167 0.34 -11.37 9.49
N LEU A 168 1.42 -12.12 9.24
CA LEU A 168 2.68 -11.96 9.98
C LEU A 168 3.39 -10.65 9.65
N MET A 169 3.33 -10.18 8.39
CA MET A 169 4.02 -8.97 7.94
C MET A 169 3.24 -7.69 8.20
N ILE A 170 1.90 -7.77 8.27
CA ILE A 170 1.04 -6.59 8.33
C ILE A 170 0.16 -6.60 9.58
N ALA A 171 -0.75 -7.59 9.73
CA ALA A 171 -1.76 -7.54 10.79
C ALA A 171 -1.14 -7.65 12.18
N VAL A 172 -0.26 -8.60 12.42
CA VAL A 172 0.38 -8.81 13.73
C VAL A 172 1.18 -7.58 14.17
N PRO A 173 2.11 -7.02 13.36
CA PRO A 173 2.86 -5.83 13.75
C PRO A 173 1.96 -4.60 13.96
N ALA A 174 0.94 -4.42 13.12
CA ALA A 174 0.00 -3.31 13.27
C ALA A 174 -0.79 -3.40 14.59
N LEU A 175 -1.34 -4.57 14.90
CA LEU A 175 -2.08 -4.81 16.14
C LEU A 175 -1.19 -4.65 17.38
N LEU A 176 0.06 -5.14 17.34
CA LEU A 176 1.02 -4.95 18.42
C LEU A 176 1.31 -3.46 18.65
N ALA A 177 1.53 -2.69 17.59
CA ALA A 177 1.76 -1.25 17.68
C ALA A 177 0.55 -0.51 18.25
N MET A 178 -0.66 -0.82 17.76
CA MET A 178 -1.91 -0.21 18.24
C MET A 178 -2.20 -0.58 19.71
N THR A 179 -1.93 -1.83 20.11
CA THR A 179 -2.07 -2.29 21.48
C THR A 179 -1.09 -1.55 22.40
N LEU A 180 0.17 -1.40 21.98
CA LEU A 180 1.18 -0.65 22.70
C LEU A 180 0.79 0.83 22.83
N ASN A 181 0.25 1.43 21.78
CA ASN A 181 -0.27 2.79 21.80
C ASN A 181 -1.43 2.93 22.80
N HIS A 182 -2.36 1.97 22.80
CA HIS A 182 -3.49 1.94 23.72
C HIS A 182 -3.04 1.75 25.18
N ALA A 183 -2.17 0.77 25.45
CA ALA A 183 -1.64 0.47 26.79
C ALA A 183 -0.87 1.65 27.40
N THR A 184 -0.15 2.40 26.56
CA THR A 184 0.61 3.60 26.99
C THR A 184 -0.22 4.89 26.97
N ARG A 185 -1.52 4.79 26.76
CA ARG A 185 -2.43 5.94 26.65
C ARG A 185 -1.96 6.99 25.62
N GLY A 186 -1.40 6.53 24.50
CA GLY A 186 -0.91 7.40 23.43
C GLY A 186 0.50 7.96 23.62
N ARG A 187 1.21 7.65 24.69
CA ARG A 187 2.58 8.16 24.93
C ARG A 187 3.56 7.73 23.84
N VAL A 188 3.46 6.49 23.35
CA VAL A 188 4.35 5.97 22.28
C VAL A 188 4.27 6.78 21.00
N LYS A 189 3.12 7.35 20.69
CA LYS A 189 2.92 8.23 19.52
C LYS A 189 3.90 9.41 19.54
N HIS A 190 4.20 9.94 20.72
CA HIS A 190 5.05 11.13 20.87
C HIS A 190 6.50 10.80 21.24
N THR A 191 6.75 9.60 21.78
CA THR A 191 8.08 9.21 22.28
C THR A 191 8.81 8.26 21.34
N LEU A 192 8.16 7.20 20.87
CA LEU A 192 8.76 6.12 20.10
C LEU A 192 8.54 6.31 18.59
N SER A 193 7.33 6.66 18.15
CA SER A 193 7.01 6.81 16.74
C SER A 193 7.95 7.80 16.01
N PRO A 194 8.28 9.00 16.55
CA PRO A 194 9.21 9.92 15.89
C PRO A 194 10.64 9.38 15.79
N LYS A 195 11.03 8.46 16.67
CA LYS A 195 12.36 7.83 16.65
C LYS A 195 12.44 6.70 15.62
N LEU A 196 11.34 5.95 15.45
CA LEU A 196 11.28 4.84 14.51
C LEU A 196 10.96 5.27 13.08
N ALA A 197 10.34 6.43 12.87
CA ALA A 197 9.96 6.91 11.55
C ALA A 197 11.16 7.01 10.57
N PRO A 198 12.34 7.54 10.94
CA PRO A 198 13.50 7.54 10.04
C PRO A 198 14.02 6.13 9.74
N LEU A 199 14.01 5.23 10.73
CA LEU A 199 14.42 3.83 10.56
C LEU A 199 13.46 3.08 9.65
N SER A 200 12.16 3.35 9.74
CA SER A 200 11.14 2.81 8.83
C SER A 200 11.41 3.23 7.37
N LYS A 201 11.86 4.47 7.14
CA LYS A 201 12.22 4.94 5.79
C LYS A 201 13.49 4.28 5.26
N ILE A 202 14.47 4.05 6.11
CA ILE A 202 15.65 3.24 5.75
C ILE A 202 15.20 1.81 5.40
N GLY A 203 14.30 1.23 6.18
CA GLY A 203 13.67 -0.05 5.88
C GLY A 203 13.02 -0.06 4.50
N LEU A 204 12.27 0.98 4.15
CA LEU A 204 11.66 1.11 2.83
C LEU A 204 12.71 1.14 1.70
N ILE A 205 13.76 1.93 1.86
CA ILE A 205 14.90 1.98 0.91
C ILE A 205 15.48 0.58 0.71
N LEU A 206 15.77 -0.13 1.80
CA LEU A 206 16.31 -1.49 1.74
C LEU A 206 15.35 -2.46 1.05
N VAL A 207 14.06 -2.41 1.37
CA VAL A 207 13.03 -3.25 0.75
C VAL A 207 12.96 -2.98 -0.76
N VAL A 208 12.96 -1.71 -1.19
CA VAL A 208 12.95 -1.37 -2.61
C VAL A 208 14.19 -1.91 -3.31
N ILE A 209 15.37 -1.69 -2.75
CA ILE A 209 16.63 -2.19 -3.32
C ILE A 209 16.60 -3.72 -3.45
N ILE A 210 16.25 -4.45 -2.38
CA ILE A 210 16.27 -5.91 -2.36
C ILE A 210 15.20 -6.48 -3.32
N ASN A 211 13.99 -5.94 -3.32
CA ASN A 211 12.94 -6.43 -4.24
C ASN A 211 13.26 -6.14 -5.70
N SER A 212 13.93 -5.02 -6.00
CA SER A 212 14.33 -4.66 -7.36
C SER A 212 15.33 -5.67 -7.95
N THR A 213 16.02 -6.46 -7.13
CA THR A 213 16.91 -7.52 -7.64
C THR A 213 16.15 -8.57 -8.46
N LYS A 214 14.87 -8.83 -8.13
CA LYS A 214 14.03 -9.78 -8.84
C LYS A 214 13.62 -9.30 -10.23
N VAL A 215 13.70 -8.00 -10.47
CA VAL A 215 13.32 -7.35 -11.74
C VAL A 215 14.51 -7.31 -12.72
N ALA A 216 15.74 -7.50 -12.23
CA ALA A 216 16.95 -7.42 -13.04
C ALA A 216 16.93 -8.28 -14.33
N PRO A 217 16.44 -9.55 -14.34
CA PRO A 217 16.39 -10.36 -15.55
C PRO A 217 15.50 -9.76 -16.64
N PHE A 218 14.44 -9.04 -16.25
CA PHE A 218 13.48 -8.44 -17.19
C PHE A 218 14.03 -7.17 -17.85
N PHE A 219 14.91 -6.43 -17.18
CA PHE A 219 15.57 -5.25 -17.77
C PHE A 219 16.54 -5.60 -18.90
N SER A 220 17.15 -6.79 -18.86
CA SER A 220 18.02 -7.25 -19.93
C SER A 220 17.27 -7.77 -21.16
N GLN A 221 15.98 -8.00 -21.04
CA GLN A 221 15.09 -8.54 -22.08
C GLN A 221 13.85 -7.66 -22.24
N MET A 222 14.05 -6.37 -22.54
CA MET A 222 12.93 -5.45 -22.82
C MET A 222 12.17 -5.90 -24.07
N THR A 223 10.99 -6.46 -23.88
CA THR A 223 10.09 -6.89 -24.94
C THR A 223 8.99 -5.86 -25.19
N PRO A 224 8.40 -5.81 -26.39
CA PRO A 224 7.20 -5.00 -26.66
C PRO A 224 6.07 -5.27 -25.67
N THR A 225 5.94 -6.53 -25.21
CA THR A 225 4.96 -6.93 -24.20
C THR A 225 5.18 -6.20 -22.87
N LEU A 226 6.43 -6.07 -22.41
CA LEU A 226 6.73 -5.33 -21.16
C LEU A 226 6.42 -3.85 -21.27
N LEU A 227 6.65 -3.25 -22.44
CA LEU A 227 6.26 -1.85 -22.70
C LEU A 227 4.74 -1.70 -22.67
N LEU A 228 4.01 -2.64 -23.29
CA LEU A 228 2.56 -2.64 -23.26
C LEU A 228 2.00 -2.83 -21.85
N VAL A 229 2.55 -3.75 -21.04
CA VAL A 229 2.20 -3.92 -19.63
C VAL A 229 2.41 -2.63 -18.85
N THR A 230 3.53 -1.96 -19.06
CA THR A 230 3.83 -0.68 -18.38
C THR A 230 2.81 0.39 -18.75
N LEU A 231 2.44 0.50 -20.03
CA LEU A 231 1.41 1.42 -20.50
C LEU A 231 0.04 1.11 -19.90
N VAL A 232 -0.35 -0.17 -19.86
CA VAL A 232 -1.64 -0.62 -19.30
C VAL A 232 -1.71 -0.30 -17.80
N ILE A 233 -0.66 -0.60 -17.04
CA ILE A 233 -0.60 -0.27 -15.61
C ILE A 233 -0.70 1.24 -15.39
N PHE A 234 0.00 2.04 -16.20
CA PHE A 234 -0.09 3.51 -16.12
C PHE A 234 -1.52 4.01 -16.38
N LEU A 235 -2.18 3.52 -17.43
CA LEU A 235 -3.56 3.90 -17.75
C LEU A 235 -4.55 3.46 -16.67
N LEU A 236 -4.38 2.26 -16.10
CA LEU A 236 -5.18 1.78 -14.97
C LEU A 236 -4.96 2.62 -13.72
N ALA A 237 -3.73 3.03 -13.41
CA ALA A 237 -3.45 3.93 -12.29
C ALA A 237 -4.16 5.29 -12.48
N VAL A 238 -4.13 5.86 -13.69
CA VAL A 238 -4.88 7.08 -14.02
C VAL A 238 -6.39 6.86 -13.84
N SER A 239 -6.92 5.70 -14.26
CA SER A 239 -8.34 5.37 -14.06
C SER A 239 -8.74 5.34 -12.58
N GLY A 240 -7.85 4.92 -11.68
CA GLY A 240 -8.08 4.96 -10.24
C GLY A 240 -8.38 6.36 -9.70
N PHE A 241 -7.70 7.40 -10.21
CA PHE A 241 -8.03 8.79 -9.89
C PHE A 241 -9.41 9.21 -10.42
N ILE A 242 -9.80 8.70 -11.60
CA ILE A 242 -11.14 8.96 -12.18
C ILE A 242 -12.22 8.35 -11.29
N TRP A 243 -12.06 7.10 -10.84
CA TRP A 243 -12.99 6.46 -9.93
C TRP A 243 -13.12 7.21 -8.60
N GLY A 244 -12.00 7.66 -8.01
CA GLY A 244 -11.99 8.50 -6.82
C GLY A 244 -12.74 9.82 -7.01
N PHE A 245 -12.54 10.48 -8.16
CA PHE A 245 -13.21 11.72 -8.50
C PHE A 245 -14.73 11.54 -8.67
N LEU A 246 -15.15 10.49 -9.38
CA LEU A 246 -16.57 10.17 -9.56
C LEU A 246 -17.25 9.86 -8.23
N ALA A 247 -16.61 9.08 -7.37
CA ALA A 247 -17.09 8.80 -6.02
C ALA A 247 -17.26 10.09 -5.19
N SER A 248 -16.30 11.02 -5.28
CA SER A 248 -16.37 12.29 -4.55
C SER A 248 -17.57 13.14 -4.94
N LYS A 249 -17.97 13.13 -6.21
CA LYS A 249 -19.18 13.83 -6.69
C LYS A 249 -20.45 13.28 -6.04
N ILE A 250 -20.59 11.96 -5.93
CA ILE A 250 -21.74 11.32 -5.30
C ILE A 250 -21.91 11.75 -3.84
N PHE A 251 -20.79 11.96 -3.13
CA PHE A 251 -20.83 12.42 -1.74
C PHE A 251 -21.12 13.90 -1.61
N ARG A 252 -20.61 14.72 -2.53
CA ARG A 252 -20.81 16.18 -2.54
C ARG A 252 -22.27 16.54 -2.77
N GLU A 253 -22.92 15.88 -3.72
CA GLU A 253 -24.35 16.10 -4.01
C GLU A 253 -25.28 15.76 -2.84
N LYS A 254 -24.88 14.77 -1.98
CA LYS A 254 -25.63 14.41 -0.77
C LYS A 254 -25.32 15.32 0.44
N GLY A 255 -24.20 16.06 0.40
CA GLY A 255 -23.76 16.96 1.48
C GLY A 255 -24.32 18.37 1.41
N ASP A 256 -24.74 18.83 0.24
CA ASP A 256 -25.20 20.22 0.00
C ASP A 256 -26.63 20.52 0.51
N GLY A 257 -27.25 19.58 1.21
CA GLY A 257 -28.58 19.79 1.81
C GLY A 257 -28.60 20.37 3.23
N ARG A 258 -27.44 20.67 3.84
CA ARG A 258 -27.37 21.26 5.19
C ARG A 258 -26.13 22.13 5.34
N SER A 259 -26.24 23.39 5.01
CA SER A 259 -25.58 24.49 5.70
C SER A 259 -26.42 25.74 5.58
N PRO A 260 -26.64 26.50 6.66
CA PRO A 260 -26.08 27.83 6.62
C PRO A 260 -24.72 27.84 7.29
#